data_43081595d1f1678ff3b33574ba4f7f95
#
_entry.id   43081595d1f1678ff3b33574ba4f7f95
#
_cell.length_a   1.000
_cell.length_b   1.000
_cell.length_c   1.000
_cell.angle_alpha   90.00
_cell.angle_beta   90.00
_cell.angle_gamma   90.00
#
_symmetry.space_group_name_H-M   'P 1'
#
loop_
_entity.id
_entity.type
_entity.pdbx_description
1 polymer ?
#
loop_
_entity_poly.entity_id
_entity_poly.type
_entity_poly.pdbx_seq_one_letter_code
_entity_poly.pdbx_strand_id
1 'polypeptide(L)'
;MTDKFNIMENATAHFKEQLSGGLLSIEVPEWGATIWFKPAFTFAQQEKIIQLSNDGKMVEAMIETLIVRSLDKDGKRLFTHASKTRLMNEVDPTIIIRVVGEMNQEIKDEDLGKQ
;
A
#
# COMPACT_ATOMS: atom_id res chain seq x y z
N MET A 1 7.39 -21.49 22.93
CA MET A 1 7.22 -22.54 21.91
C MET A 1 5.98 -22.29 21.07
N THR A 2 6.12 -22.37 19.78
CA THR A 2 4.99 -22.19 18.90
C THR A 2 4.11 -23.43 18.91
N ASP A 3 2.86 -23.24 19.27
CA ASP A 3 1.89 -24.32 19.29
C ASP A 3 1.09 -24.30 17.99
N LYS A 4 1.07 -25.44 17.28
CA LYS A 4 0.33 -25.54 16.03
C LYS A 4 -1.16 -25.32 16.19
N PHE A 5 -1.70 -25.49 17.42
CA PHE A 5 -3.11 -25.23 17.69
C PHE A 5 -3.41 -23.74 17.85
N ASN A 6 -2.37 -22.90 17.90
CA ASN A 6 -2.51 -21.45 18.02
C ASN A 6 -2.13 -20.75 16.71
N ILE A 7 -2.43 -21.37 15.58
CA ILE A 7 -2.08 -20.82 14.27
C ILE A 7 -2.63 -19.41 14.06
N MET A 8 -3.87 -19.17 14.49
CA MET A 8 -4.45 -17.84 14.33
C MET A 8 -3.69 -16.78 15.13
N GLU A 9 -3.30 -17.09 16.35
CA GLU A 9 -2.52 -16.16 17.16
C GLU A 9 -1.13 -15.93 16.56
N ASN A 10 -0.53 -16.98 16.03
CA ASN A 10 0.76 -16.87 15.38
C ASN A 10 0.68 -16.02 14.11
N ALA A 11 -0.40 -16.18 13.34
CA ALA A 11 -0.62 -15.40 12.13
C ALA A 11 -0.81 -13.93 12.46
N THR A 12 -1.60 -13.60 13.48
CA THR A 12 -1.81 -12.21 13.87
C THR A 12 -0.55 -11.59 14.45
N ALA A 13 0.24 -12.35 15.19
CA ALA A 13 1.51 -11.88 15.73
C ALA A 13 2.50 -11.58 14.60
N HIS A 14 2.53 -12.45 13.59
CA HIS A 14 3.39 -12.24 12.42
C HIS A 14 3.03 -10.94 11.69
N PHE A 15 1.74 -10.68 11.51
CA PHE A 15 1.29 -9.46 10.86
C PHE A 15 1.69 -8.21 11.67
N LYS A 16 1.52 -8.26 13.00
CA LYS A 16 1.94 -7.16 13.87
C LYS A 16 3.44 -6.93 13.78
N GLU A 17 4.21 -7.99 13.68
CA GLU A 17 5.66 -7.89 13.53
C GLU A 17 6.04 -7.21 12.22
N GLN A 18 5.33 -7.51 11.13
CA GLN A 18 5.56 -6.83 9.86
C GLN A 18 5.34 -5.33 9.98
N LEU A 19 4.39 -4.91 10.80
CA LEU A 19 4.09 -3.49 10.99
C LEU A 19 5.02 -2.80 11.98
N SER A 20 5.74 -3.55 12.81
CA SER A 20 6.55 -3.00 13.91
C SER A 20 7.74 -2.18 13.44
N GLY A 21 8.20 -2.38 12.20
CA GLY A 21 9.31 -1.62 11.65
C GLY A 21 8.94 -0.20 11.25
N GLY A 22 7.68 0.18 11.37
CA GLY A 22 7.22 1.50 11.03
C GLY A 22 6.90 1.66 9.56
N LEU A 23 6.75 2.91 9.14
CA LEU A 23 6.36 3.24 7.78
C LEU A 23 7.56 3.21 6.83
N LEU A 24 7.31 2.81 5.60
CA LEU A 24 8.26 2.94 4.50
C LEU A 24 7.97 4.24 3.78
N SER A 25 8.91 4.73 2.98
CA SER A 25 8.74 6.02 2.30
C SER A 25 9.20 5.97 0.85
N ILE A 26 8.58 6.84 0.06
CA ILE A 26 8.91 7.05 -1.35
C ILE A 26 9.02 8.54 -1.58
N GLU A 27 10.13 9.00 -2.13
CA GLU A 27 10.27 10.40 -2.48
C GLU A 27 9.63 10.67 -3.83
N VAL A 28 8.81 11.71 -3.89
CA VAL A 28 8.15 12.14 -5.11
C VAL A 28 8.49 13.61 -5.34
N PRO A 29 9.70 13.89 -5.87
CA PRO A 29 10.12 15.27 -6.05
C PRO A 29 9.22 16.06 -7.01
N GLU A 30 8.59 15.38 -7.96
CA GLU A 30 7.66 16.00 -8.89
C GLU A 30 6.45 16.62 -8.17
N TRP A 31 6.09 16.07 -7.02
CA TRP A 31 4.99 16.56 -6.18
C TRP A 31 5.49 17.33 -4.97
N GLY A 32 6.81 17.49 -4.85
CA GLY A 32 7.41 18.16 -3.69
C GLY A 32 7.10 17.49 -2.37
N ALA A 33 7.00 16.15 -2.38
CA ALA A 33 6.52 15.43 -1.20
C ALA A 33 7.20 14.07 -1.05
N THR A 34 7.17 13.58 0.19
CA THR A 34 7.51 12.21 0.50
C THR A 34 6.21 11.52 0.88
N ILE A 35 5.96 10.36 0.29
CA ILE A 35 4.79 9.55 0.58
C ILE A 35 5.22 8.40 1.48
N TRP A 36 4.52 8.21 2.58
CA TRP A 36 4.78 7.12 3.51
C TRP A 36 3.70 6.06 3.34
N PHE A 37 4.00 4.81 3.67
CA PHE A 37 3.03 3.72 3.55
C PHE A 37 3.40 2.59 4.49
N LYS A 38 2.39 1.81 4.87
CA LYS A 38 2.60 0.64 5.73
C LYS A 38 3.17 -0.51 4.93
N PRO A 39 4.07 -1.32 5.53
CA PRO A 39 4.67 -2.45 4.82
C PRO A 39 3.72 -3.63 4.58
N ALA A 40 2.56 -3.64 5.23
CA ALA A 40 1.61 -4.75 5.10
C ALA A 40 0.19 -4.28 5.33
N PHE A 41 -0.78 -5.00 4.78
CA PHE A 41 -2.21 -4.81 5.07
C PHE A 41 -2.98 -6.10 5.03
N THR A 42 -4.19 -6.04 5.62
CA THR A 42 -5.12 -7.15 5.62
C THR A 42 -5.86 -7.25 4.29
N PHE A 43 -6.50 -8.39 4.05
CA PHE A 43 -7.39 -8.54 2.90
C PHE A 43 -8.54 -7.53 2.94
N ALA A 44 -9.07 -7.25 4.12
CA ALA A 44 -10.16 -6.28 4.25
C ALA A 44 -9.75 -4.90 3.73
N GLN A 45 -8.51 -4.50 4.02
CA GLN A 45 -7.99 -3.22 3.55
C GLN A 45 -7.74 -3.19 2.05
N GLN A 46 -7.51 -4.36 1.43
CA GLN A 46 -7.22 -4.47 0.00
C GLN A 46 -8.42 -4.91 -0.82
N GLU A 47 -9.55 -5.20 -0.19
CA GLU A 47 -10.69 -5.81 -0.86
C GLU A 47 -11.12 -5.04 -2.11
N LYS A 48 -11.25 -3.73 -2.00
CA LYS A 48 -11.67 -2.91 -3.13
C LYS A 48 -10.67 -2.94 -4.28
N ILE A 49 -9.38 -2.92 -3.95
CA ILE A 49 -8.31 -2.98 -4.95
C ILE A 49 -8.36 -4.31 -5.70
N ILE A 50 -8.55 -5.39 -4.96
CA ILE A 50 -8.62 -6.74 -5.54
C ILE A 50 -9.83 -6.86 -6.46
N GLN A 51 -10.99 -6.37 -6.02
CA GLN A 51 -12.20 -6.38 -6.85
C GLN A 51 -11.99 -5.64 -8.16
N LEU A 52 -11.42 -4.44 -8.09
CA LEU A 52 -11.16 -3.65 -9.29
C LEU A 52 -10.22 -4.37 -10.25
N SER A 53 -9.16 -4.98 -9.70
CA SER A 53 -8.22 -5.75 -10.52
C SER A 53 -8.88 -6.93 -11.20
N ASN A 54 -9.73 -7.67 -10.46
CA ASN A 54 -10.44 -8.83 -11.00
C ASN A 54 -11.44 -8.44 -12.07
N ASP A 55 -12.00 -7.24 -11.98
CA ASP A 55 -12.93 -6.71 -12.97
C ASP A 55 -12.23 -6.10 -14.20
N GLY A 56 -10.90 -6.19 -14.25
CA GLY A 56 -10.14 -5.64 -15.37
C GLY A 56 -9.96 -4.13 -15.29
N LYS A 57 -10.29 -3.51 -14.16
CA LYS A 57 -10.20 -2.06 -13.98
C LYS A 57 -8.87 -1.69 -13.35
N MET A 58 -7.79 -1.93 -14.08
CA MET A 58 -6.42 -1.76 -13.55
C MET A 58 -6.10 -0.33 -13.17
N VAL A 59 -6.54 0.64 -13.97
CA VAL A 59 -6.28 2.06 -13.68
C VAL A 59 -6.97 2.45 -12.38
N GLU A 60 -8.24 2.08 -12.23
CA GLU A 60 -8.97 2.38 -11.00
C GLU A 60 -8.36 1.68 -9.80
N ALA A 61 -7.85 0.45 -9.98
CA ALA A 61 -7.17 -0.28 -8.92
C ALA A 61 -5.91 0.46 -8.46
N MET A 62 -5.14 1.02 -9.40
CA MET A 62 -3.95 1.81 -9.05
C MET A 62 -4.31 3.07 -8.28
N ILE A 63 -5.34 3.78 -8.73
CA ILE A 63 -5.80 4.99 -8.03
C ILE A 63 -6.28 4.64 -6.62
N GLU A 64 -7.03 3.55 -6.49
CA GLU A 64 -7.49 3.10 -5.18
C GLU A 64 -6.30 2.77 -4.26
N THR A 65 -5.28 2.10 -4.80
CA THR A 65 -4.06 1.78 -4.05
C THR A 65 -3.41 3.07 -3.54
N LEU A 66 -3.26 4.05 -4.41
CA LEU A 66 -2.67 5.33 -4.03
C LEU A 66 -3.47 6.00 -2.91
N ILE A 67 -4.79 6.04 -3.05
CA ILE A 67 -5.65 6.69 -2.06
C ILE A 67 -5.56 6.00 -0.70
N VAL A 68 -5.63 4.67 -0.71
CA VAL A 68 -5.69 3.89 0.53
C VAL A 68 -4.33 3.84 1.25
N ARG A 69 -3.25 3.77 0.49
CA ARG A 69 -1.94 3.51 1.07
C ARG A 69 -1.10 4.74 1.35
N SER A 70 -1.35 5.86 0.68
CA SER A 70 -0.50 7.05 0.82
C SER A 70 -0.75 7.76 2.15
N LEU A 71 0.29 7.92 2.93
CA LEU A 71 0.24 8.52 4.26
C LEU A 71 1.31 9.61 4.37
N ASP A 72 1.12 10.51 5.34
CA ASP A 72 2.20 11.40 5.73
C ASP A 72 3.08 10.71 6.78
N LYS A 73 4.11 11.40 7.25
CA LYS A 73 5.06 10.82 8.21
C LYS A 73 4.41 10.44 9.53
N ASP A 74 3.27 11.05 9.85
CA ASP A 74 2.53 10.78 11.08
C ASP A 74 1.48 9.68 10.90
N GLY A 75 1.39 9.10 9.71
CA GLY A 75 0.45 8.03 9.42
C GLY A 75 -0.93 8.50 9.01
N LYS A 76 -1.10 9.78 8.71
CA LYS A 76 -2.39 10.32 8.27
C LYS A 76 -2.51 10.22 6.76
N ARG A 77 -3.72 10.00 6.29
CA ARG A 77 -3.97 9.83 4.86
C ARG A 77 -3.73 11.12 4.10
N LEU A 78 -3.00 11.01 2.99
CA LEU A 78 -2.73 12.15 2.10
C LEU A 78 -3.85 12.41 1.12
N PHE A 79 -4.57 11.36 0.72
CA PHE A 79 -5.66 11.44 -0.25
C PHE A 79 -6.93 10.85 0.33
N THR A 80 -8.06 11.31 -0.19
CA THR A 80 -9.36 10.73 0.12
C THR A 80 -10.01 10.30 -1.18
N HIS A 81 -11.15 9.61 -1.10
CA HIS A 81 -11.88 9.22 -2.30
C HIS A 81 -12.41 10.45 -3.06
N ALA A 82 -12.51 11.60 -2.40
CA ALA A 82 -12.83 12.86 -3.07
C ALA A 82 -11.71 13.30 -4.03
N SER A 83 -10.49 12.81 -3.83
CA SER A 83 -9.36 13.13 -4.70
C SER A 83 -9.37 12.32 -6.00
N LYS A 84 -10.19 11.27 -6.09
CA LYS A 84 -10.13 10.32 -7.21
C LYS A 84 -10.23 10.99 -8.57
N THR A 85 -11.21 11.85 -8.76
CA THR A 85 -11.44 12.50 -10.05
C THR A 85 -10.23 13.35 -10.48
N ARG A 86 -9.64 14.07 -9.53
CA ARG A 86 -8.46 14.88 -9.84
C ARG A 86 -7.24 14.00 -10.12
N LEU A 87 -7.07 12.93 -9.37
CA LEU A 87 -5.97 11.99 -9.63
C LEU A 87 -6.10 11.34 -11.01
N MET A 88 -7.33 11.07 -11.43
CA MET A 88 -7.59 10.47 -12.74
C MET A 88 -7.36 11.44 -13.90
N ASN A 89 -7.63 12.72 -13.69
CA ASN A 89 -7.73 13.67 -14.81
C ASN A 89 -6.73 14.81 -14.80
N GLU A 90 -6.06 15.07 -13.67
CA GLU A 90 -5.22 16.24 -13.52
C GLU A 90 -3.78 15.92 -13.12
N VAL A 91 -3.42 14.64 -13.02
CA VAL A 91 -2.12 14.21 -12.51
C VAL A 91 -1.44 13.31 -13.54
N ASP A 92 -0.12 13.45 -13.65
CA ASP A 92 0.67 12.64 -14.58
C ASP A 92 0.57 11.16 -14.19
N PRO A 93 0.01 10.31 -15.06
CA PRO A 93 -0.16 8.89 -14.72
C PRO A 93 1.17 8.15 -14.53
N THR A 94 2.26 8.62 -15.16
CA THR A 94 3.55 7.94 -15.00
C THR A 94 4.07 8.05 -13.57
N ILE A 95 3.79 9.15 -12.90
CA ILE A 95 4.17 9.33 -11.49
C ILE A 95 3.36 8.39 -10.61
N ILE A 96 2.04 8.31 -10.86
CA ILE A 96 1.17 7.40 -10.10
C ILE A 96 1.63 5.95 -10.28
N ILE A 97 1.91 5.54 -11.52
CA ILE A 97 2.37 4.19 -11.81
C ILE A 97 3.66 3.88 -11.07
N ARG A 98 4.61 4.84 -11.08
CA ARG A 98 5.87 4.68 -10.37
C ARG A 98 5.67 4.52 -8.88
N VAL A 99 4.87 5.39 -8.26
CA VAL A 99 4.65 5.35 -6.81
C VAL A 99 3.98 4.05 -6.39
N VAL A 100 2.91 3.66 -7.08
CA VAL A 100 2.21 2.40 -6.78
C VAL A 100 3.13 1.21 -7.01
N GLY A 101 3.92 1.25 -8.08
CA GLY A 101 4.89 0.19 -8.37
C GLY A 101 5.93 0.05 -7.28
N GLU A 102 6.44 1.17 -6.77
CA GLU A 102 7.42 1.14 -5.68
C GLU A 102 6.82 0.61 -4.38
N MET A 103 5.56 0.95 -4.08
CA MET A 103 4.88 0.39 -2.93
C MET A 103 4.82 -1.14 -3.00
N ASN A 104 4.46 -1.66 -4.17
CA ASN A 104 4.36 -3.10 -4.37
C ASN A 104 5.73 -3.77 -4.43
N GLN A 105 6.72 -3.08 -4.99
CA GLN A 105 8.08 -3.58 -5.09
C GLN A 105 8.73 -3.75 -3.73
N GLU A 106 8.55 -2.77 -2.83
CA GLU A 106 9.12 -2.84 -1.49
C GLU A 106 8.65 -4.09 -0.74
N ILE A 107 7.34 -4.39 -0.80
CA ILE A 107 6.80 -5.58 -0.14
C ILE A 107 7.37 -6.84 -0.78
N LYS A 108 7.45 -6.87 -2.10
CA LYS A 108 7.94 -8.01 -2.83
C LYS A 108 9.44 -8.25 -2.56
N ASP A 109 10.23 -7.18 -2.53
CA ASP A 109 11.66 -7.28 -2.25
C ASP A 109 11.90 -7.81 -0.85
N GLU A 110 11.11 -7.39 0.11
CA GLU A 110 11.20 -7.89 1.47
C GLU A 110 10.94 -9.38 1.53
N ASP A 111 9.92 -9.85 0.82
CA ASP A 111 9.62 -11.29 0.75
C ASP A 111 10.78 -12.06 0.11
N LEU A 112 11.33 -11.55 -0.98
CA LEU A 112 12.44 -12.20 -1.67
C LEU A 112 13.69 -12.22 -0.81
N GLY A 113 13.91 -11.18 -0.03
CA GLY A 113 15.06 -11.09 0.85
C GLY A 113 15.09 -12.16 1.92
N LYS A 114 13.98 -12.80 2.19
CA LYS A 114 13.88 -13.85 3.22
C LYS A 114 14.20 -15.23 2.66
N GLN A 115 14.39 -15.34 1.39
CA GLN A 115 14.73 -16.60 0.76
C GLN A 115 16.26 -16.78 0.71
#